data_bf00e7a5179fcaca18f1c3e1f57056a8
#
_entry.id   bf00e7a5179fcaca18f1c3e1f57056a8
#
_cell.length_a   1.000
_cell.length_b   1.000
_cell.length_c   1.000
_cell.angle_alpha   90.00
_cell.angle_beta   90.00
_cell.angle_gamma   90.00
#
_symmetry.space_group_name_H-M   'P 1'
#
loop_
_entity.id
_entity.type
_entity.pdbx_description
1 polymer ?
#
loop_
_entity_poly.entity_id
_entity_poly.type
_entity_poly.pdbx_seq_one_letter_code
_entity_poly.pdbx_strand_id
1 'polypeptide(L)'
;MKKFFTITGYLILGVILCLYLAFLFYLPRKIDLNVYKQDIQKLVKDNTNLTLDYDDLKLTTSPFLEAGIKTGKISVNLPDGSEVLSANSFKGKVFLPSLLLRSVRISNVEIDTPKLNIEILNNESFKVGKVYEDIVNKQRKEKLENPTLNVEEQNNLPLDFSKVKIFAPSVNLKNYS
;
A
#
# COMPACT_ATOMS: atom_id res chain seq x y z
N MET A 1 0.85 -48.71 13.96
CA MET A 1 0.48 -47.68 12.98
C MET A 1 -0.18 -46.45 13.63
N LYS A 2 -1.19 -46.55 14.49
CA LYS A 2 -1.85 -45.37 15.14
C LYS A 2 -0.88 -44.42 15.87
N LYS A 3 0.07 -44.93 16.64
CA LYS A 3 1.04 -44.09 17.39
C LYS A 3 1.97 -43.28 16.47
N PHE A 4 2.37 -43.85 15.35
CA PHE A 4 3.22 -43.14 14.37
C PHE A 4 2.49 -41.95 13.74
N PHE A 5 1.25 -42.12 13.31
CA PHE A 5 0.42 -41.01 12.78
C PHE A 5 0.21 -39.90 13.81
N THR A 6 0.04 -40.26 15.09
CA THR A 6 -0.14 -39.28 16.16
C THR A 6 1.13 -38.45 16.37
N ILE A 7 2.30 -39.08 16.43
CA ILE A 7 3.60 -38.40 16.60
C ILE A 7 3.88 -37.46 15.39
N THR A 8 3.67 -37.95 14.18
CA THR A 8 3.85 -37.15 12.96
C THR A 8 2.90 -35.95 12.93
N GLY A 9 1.65 -36.13 13.38
CA GLY A 9 0.67 -35.05 13.49
C GLY A 9 1.11 -33.94 14.45
N TYR A 10 1.62 -34.31 15.63
CA TYR A 10 2.13 -33.32 16.60
C TYR A 10 3.38 -32.60 16.09
N LEU A 11 4.25 -33.29 15.35
CA LEU A 11 5.43 -32.68 14.76
C LEU A 11 5.06 -31.63 13.71
N ILE A 12 4.13 -31.96 12.82
CA ILE A 12 3.61 -31.01 11.82
C ILE A 12 2.96 -29.81 12.49
N LEU A 13 2.12 -30.04 13.51
CA LEU A 13 1.48 -28.97 14.27
C LEU A 13 2.52 -28.05 14.92
N GLY A 14 3.57 -28.62 15.50
CA GLY A 14 4.67 -27.85 16.09
C GLY A 14 5.39 -26.97 15.07
N VAL A 15 5.68 -27.50 13.89
CA VAL A 15 6.31 -26.71 12.80
C VAL A 15 5.41 -25.56 12.37
N ILE A 16 4.11 -25.82 12.17
CA ILE A 16 3.14 -24.78 11.79
C ILE A 16 3.09 -23.69 12.87
N LEU A 17 3.06 -24.08 14.13
CA LEU A 17 3.04 -23.12 15.26
C LEU A 17 4.32 -22.28 15.29
N CYS A 18 5.50 -22.89 15.10
CA CYS A 18 6.77 -22.17 15.03
C CYS A 18 6.79 -21.15 13.88
N LEU A 19 6.33 -21.54 12.68
CA LEU A 19 6.23 -20.65 11.53
C LEU A 19 5.26 -19.48 11.80
N TYR A 20 4.15 -19.78 12.44
CA TYR A 20 3.17 -18.77 12.81
C TYR A 20 3.72 -17.76 13.83
N LEU A 21 4.44 -18.23 14.85
CA LEU A 21 5.09 -17.34 15.82
C LEU A 21 6.22 -16.52 15.17
N ALA A 22 6.98 -17.13 14.26
CA ALA A 22 7.98 -16.40 13.48
C ALA A 22 7.34 -15.30 12.62
N PHE A 23 6.22 -15.57 11.97
CA PHE A 23 5.45 -14.57 11.24
C PHE A 23 5.01 -13.41 12.14
N LEU A 24 4.50 -13.68 13.33
CA LEU A 24 3.99 -12.65 14.23
C LEU A 24 5.08 -11.76 14.86
N PHE A 25 6.19 -12.37 15.26
CA PHE A 25 7.16 -11.68 16.12
C PHE A 25 8.52 -11.44 15.46
N TYR A 26 8.94 -12.30 14.56
CA TYR A 26 10.26 -12.20 13.93
C TYR A 26 10.25 -11.31 12.69
N LEU A 27 9.29 -11.51 11.78
CA LEU A 27 9.24 -10.74 10.53
C LEU A 27 9.16 -9.22 10.76
N PRO A 28 8.26 -8.68 11.60
CA PRO A 28 8.14 -7.23 11.77
C PRO A 28 9.40 -6.57 12.35
N ARG A 29 10.22 -7.34 13.05
CA ARG A 29 11.46 -6.83 13.66
C ARG A 29 12.65 -6.88 12.73
N LYS A 30 12.63 -7.76 11.72
CA LYS A 30 13.77 -7.98 10.82
C LYS A 30 13.63 -7.25 9.49
N ILE A 31 12.41 -6.99 9.05
CA ILE A 31 12.16 -6.30 7.79
C ILE A 31 12.13 -4.79 8.04
N ASP A 32 13.16 -4.11 7.57
CA ASP A 32 13.19 -2.65 7.53
C ASP A 32 12.65 -2.17 6.19
N LEU A 33 11.44 -1.60 6.22
CA LEU A 33 10.80 -1.06 5.02
C LEU A 33 11.35 0.32 4.61
N ASN A 34 12.12 0.97 5.47
CA ASN A 34 12.69 2.29 5.16
C ASN A 34 13.74 2.22 4.05
N VAL A 35 14.34 1.04 3.84
CA VAL A 35 15.24 0.78 2.70
C VAL A 35 14.55 1.08 1.37
N TYR A 36 13.25 0.84 1.27
CA TYR A 36 12.45 1.05 0.06
C TYR A 36 11.81 2.45 -0.01
N LYS A 37 12.12 3.35 0.92
CA LYS A 37 11.49 4.68 1.00
C LYS A 37 11.64 5.46 -0.31
N GLN A 38 12.85 5.49 -0.86
CA GLN A 38 13.13 6.23 -2.09
C GLN A 38 12.41 5.61 -3.31
N ASP A 39 12.37 4.29 -3.39
CA ASP A 39 11.68 3.58 -4.48
C ASP A 39 10.17 3.84 -4.44
N ILE A 40 9.57 3.80 -3.25
CA ILE A 40 8.14 4.09 -3.05
C ILE A 40 7.84 5.55 -3.41
N GLN A 41 8.65 6.50 -2.94
CA GLN A 41 8.48 7.92 -3.25
C GLN A 41 8.62 8.19 -4.74
N LYS A 42 9.62 7.57 -5.39
CA LYS A 42 9.81 7.66 -6.84
C LYS A 42 8.63 7.08 -7.61
N LEU A 43 8.18 5.87 -7.23
CA LEU A 43 7.04 5.21 -7.87
C LEU A 43 5.76 6.05 -7.77
N VAL A 44 5.49 6.66 -6.61
CA VAL A 44 4.35 7.56 -6.46
C VAL A 44 4.52 8.79 -7.34
N LYS A 45 5.70 9.42 -7.33
CA LYS A 45 5.98 10.61 -8.12
C LYS A 45 5.85 10.35 -9.62
N ASP A 46 6.39 9.24 -10.12
CA ASP A 46 6.38 8.88 -11.54
C ASP A 46 4.96 8.57 -12.04
N ASN A 47 4.10 7.98 -11.18
CA ASN A 47 2.74 7.61 -11.57
C ASN A 47 1.68 8.69 -11.30
N THR A 48 1.89 9.54 -10.30
CA THR A 48 0.87 10.51 -9.85
C THR A 48 1.33 11.97 -9.93
N ASN A 49 2.60 12.21 -10.24
CA ASN A 49 3.24 13.52 -10.18
C ASN A 49 3.12 14.21 -8.79
N LEU A 50 2.74 13.46 -7.76
CA LEU A 50 2.67 13.92 -6.37
C LEU A 50 3.92 13.51 -5.63
N THR A 51 4.31 14.30 -4.65
CA THR A 51 5.41 13.95 -3.74
C THR A 51 4.83 13.39 -2.46
N LEU A 52 5.15 12.14 -2.16
CA LEU A 52 4.80 11.47 -0.91
C LEU A 52 5.96 11.61 0.08
N ASP A 53 5.69 12.17 1.24
CA ASP A 53 6.63 12.15 2.36
C ASP A 53 6.01 11.46 3.57
N TYR A 54 6.84 10.71 4.30
CA TYR A 54 6.41 9.98 5.48
C TYR A 54 7.58 9.72 6.42
N ASP A 55 7.26 9.55 7.70
CA ASP A 55 8.22 9.12 8.71
C ASP A 55 8.61 7.64 8.52
N ASP A 56 9.09 6.99 9.57
CA ASP A 56 9.47 5.58 9.56
C ASP A 56 8.33 4.67 9.13
N LEU A 57 8.61 3.81 8.16
CA LEU A 57 7.70 2.79 7.70
C LEU A 57 7.98 1.46 8.42
N LYS A 58 7.01 0.98 9.16
CA LYS A 58 7.13 -0.25 9.95
C LYS A 58 6.18 -1.32 9.44
N LEU A 59 6.68 -2.53 9.29
CA LEU A 59 5.86 -3.70 9.04
C LEU A 59 5.07 -4.04 10.30
N THR A 60 3.80 -4.35 10.15
CA THR A 60 2.93 -4.82 11.23
C THR A 60 2.29 -6.13 10.82
N THR A 61 2.12 -7.04 11.77
CA THR A 61 1.43 -8.31 11.59
C THR A 61 0.34 -8.47 12.65
N SER A 62 -0.63 -9.33 12.39
CA SER A 62 -1.76 -9.61 13.27
C SER A 62 -1.97 -11.12 13.39
N PRO A 63 -2.49 -11.61 14.53
CA PRO A 63 -2.86 -13.01 14.70
C PRO A 63 -3.84 -13.56 13.65
N PHE A 64 -4.56 -12.70 12.97
CA PHE A 64 -5.51 -13.08 11.93
C PHE A 64 -4.90 -13.21 10.52
N LEU A 65 -3.59 -13.50 10.45
CA LEU A 65 -2.84 -13.60 9.19
C LEU A 65 -2.94 -12.33 8.34
N GLU A 66 -2.93 -11.18 9.00
CA GLU A 66 -2.84 -9.89 8.34
C GLU A 66 -1.41 -9.39 8.42
N ALA A 67 -0.93 -8.82 7.33
CA ALA A 67 0.27 -8.01 7.30
C ALA A 67 -0.08 -6.60 6.84
N GLY A 68 0.65 -5.63 7.30
CA GLY A 68 0.38 -4.25 6.96
C GLY A 68 1.57 -3.35 7.21
N ILE A 69 1.35 -2.09 6.93
CA ILE A 69 2.31 -1.02 7.16
C ILE A 69 1.73 -0.03 8.16
N LYS A 70 2.62 0.53 8.95
CA LYS A 70 2.33 1.65 9.83
C LYS A 70 3.41 2.72 9.62
N THR A 71 3.00 3.96 9.45
CA THR A 71 3.91 5.09 9.46
C THR A 71 3.46 6.13 10.49
N GLY A 72 4.36 6.99 10.92
CA GLY A 72 4.04 8.21 11.64
C GLY A 72 3.42 9.26 10.72
N LYS A 73 3.91 10.48 10.78
CA LYS A 73 3.42 11.56 9.93
C LYS A 73 3.56 11.19 8.46
N ILE A 74 2.49 11.43 7.70
CA ILE A 74 2.47 11.25 6.25
C ILE A 74 1.94 12.54 5.62
N SER A 75 2.54 12.97 4.52
CA SER A 75 2.08 14.11 3.74
C SER A 75 2.19 13.83 2.24
N VAL A 76 1.23 14.35 1.51
CA VAL A 76 1.18 14.31 0.05
C VAL A 76 1.18 15.74 -0.46
N ASN A 77 2.17 16.06 -1.25
CA ASN A 77 2.38 17.42 -1.76
C ASN A 77 2.25 17.45 -3.29
N LEU A 78 1.75 18.56 -3.80
CA LEU A 78 1.73 18.87 -5.23
C LEU A 78 3.16 19.18 -5.73
N PRO A 79 3.38 19.21 -7.05
CA PRO A 79 4.68 19.56 -7.63
C PRO A 79 5.21 20.95 -7.24
N ASP A 80 4.31 21.88 -6.88
CA ASP A 80 4.65 23.20 -6.40
C ASP A 80 4.98 23.27 -4.90
N GLY A 81 4.96 22.13 -4.22
CA GLY A 81 5.25 22.00 -2.78
C GLY A 81 4.04 22.24 -1.87
N SER A 82 2.87 22.59 -2.39
CA SER A 82 1.67 22.77 -1.54
C SER A 82 1.18 21.42 -1.00
N GLU A 83 0.93 21.35 0.31
CA GLU A 83 0.43 20.15 0.98
C GLU A 83 -1.06 19.97 0.67
N VAL A 84 -1.41 18.82 0.12
CA VAL A 84 -2.81 18.45 -0.21
C VAL A 84 -3.43 17.63 0.90
N LEU A 85 -2.68 16.66 1.37
CA LEU A 85 -3.12 15.73 2.40
C LEU A 85 -2.01 15.55 3.42
N SER A 86 -2.35 15.60 4.69
CA SER A 86 -1.46 15.14 5.75
C SER A 86 -2.22 14.39 6.83
N ALA A 87 -1.51 13.54 7.55
CA ALA A 87 -2.02 12.83 8.71
C ALA A 87 -0.91 12.57 9.72
N ASN A 88 -1.26 12.50 11.00
CA ASN A 88 -0.28 12.23 12.06
C ASN A 88 0.16 10.76 12.08
N SER A 89 -0.69 9.85 11.66
CA SER A 89 -0.31 8.47 11.44
C SER A 89 -1.20 7.80 10.39
N PHE A 90 -0.62 6.84 9.71
CA PHE A 90 -1.33 5.98 8.77
C PHE A 90 -1.02 4.52 9.09
N LYS A 91 -2.02 3.67 9.02
CA LYS A 91 -1.89 2.23 9.16
C LYS A 91 -2.83 1.52 8.21
N GLY A 92 -2.27 0.66 7.38
CA GLY A 92 -3.02 -0.18 6.44
C GLY A 92 -2.66 -1.64 6.63
N LYS A 93 -3.65 -2.53 6.55
CA LYS A 93 -3.47 -3.97 6.67
C LYS A 93 -4.15 -4.70 5.53
N VAL A 94 -3.53 -5.79 5.10
CA VAL A 94 -4.00 -6.70 4.07
C VAL A 94 -4.15 -8.09 4.66
N PHE A 95 -5.21 -8.78 4.31
CA PHE A 95 -5.43 -10.17 4.68
C PHE A 95 -4.64 -11.08 3.74
N LEU A 96 -3.56 -11.68 4.26
CA LEU A 96 -2.60 -12.45 3.46
C LEU A 96 -3.21 -13.65 2.71
N PRO A 97 -4.13 -14.45 3.30
CA PRO A 97 -4.72 -15.57 2.57
C PRO A 97 -5.43 -15.17 1.28
N SER A 98 -5.89 -13.91 1.16
CA SER A 98 -6.51 -13.42 -0.07
C SER A 98 -5.53 -13.35 -1.25
N LEU A 99 -4.24 -13.17 -0.99
CA LEU A 99 -3.21 -13.15 -2.03
C LEU A 99 -3.06 -14.51 -2.72
N LEU A 100 -3.27 -15.61 -2.01
CA LEU A 100 -3.28 -16.95 -2.59
C LEU A 100 -4.41 -17.13 -3.62
N LEU A 101 -5.48 -16.37 -3.45
CA LEU A 101 -6.63 -16.32 -4.37
C LEU A 101 -6.49 -15.21 -5.43
N ARG A 102 -5.28 -14.67 -5.62
CA ARG A 102 -5.00 -13.56 -6.53
C ARG A 102 -5.93 -12.35 -6.30
N SER A 103 -6.26 -12.09 -5.05
CA SER A 103 -7.05 -10.93 -4.64
C SER A 103 -6.36 -10.18 -3.52
N VAL A 104 -6.45 -8.85 -3.52
CA VAL A 104 -5.96 -8.01 -2.42
C VAL A 104 -7.15 -7.59 -1.59
N ARG A 105 -7.27 -8.17 -0.39
CA ARG A 105 -8.30 -7.77 0.57
C ARG A 105 -7.66 -6.90 1.64
N ILE A 106 -7.94 -5.61 1.57
CA ILE A 106 -7.54 -4.66 2.60
C ILE A 106 -8.48 -4.89 3.78
N SER A 107 -7.95 -5.24 4.95
CA SER A 107 -8.75 -5.57 6.13
C SER A 107 -9.02 -4.36 7.00
N ASN A 108 -8.08 -3.42 7.07
CA ASN A 108 -8.21 -2.23 7.89
C ASN A 108 -7.36 -1.09 7.35
N VAL A 109 -7.93 0.13 7.36
CA VAL A 109 -7.19 1.38 7.15
C VAL A 109 -7.54 2.33 8.29
N GLU A 110 -6.52 2.76 9.01
CA GLU A 110 -6.64 3.76 10.08
C GLU A 110 -5.82 4.98 9.69
N ILE A 111 -6.44 6.15 9.74
CA ILE A 111 -5.81 7.45 9.50
C ILE A 111 -6.10 8.33 10.71
N ASP A 112 -5.05 8.83 11.33
CA ASP A 112 -5.17 9.69 12.52
C ASP A 112 -4.97 11.16 12.14
N THR A 113 -5.89 12.00 12.58
CA THR A 113 -5.90 13.45 12.35
C THR A 113 -5.64 13.79 10.86
N PRO A 114 -6.49 13.30 9.93
CA PRO A 114 -6.34 13.66 8.54
C PRO A 114 -6.64 15.16 8.34
N LYS A 115 -5.76 15.84 7.62
CA LYS A 115 -5.97 17.21 7.16
C LYS A 115 -5.96 17.21 5.64
N LEU A 116 -7.00 17.76 5.06
CA LEU A 116 -7.15 17.89 3.63
C LEU A 116 -7.17 19.38 3.26
N ASN A 117 -6.17 19.83 2.54
CA ASN A 117 -6.08 21.19 2.04
C ASN A 117 -6.57 21.22 0.59
N ILE A 118 -7.74 21.80 0.37
CA ILE A 118 -8.32 21.94 -0.96
C ILE A 118 -8.22 23.40 -1.37
N GLU A 119 -7.34 23.69 -2.32
CA GLU A 119 -7.30 24.99 -2.99
C GLU A 119 -8.27 25.02 -4.16
N ILE A 120 -9.16 26.01 -4.16
CA ILE A 120 -10.09 26.30 -5.26
C ILE A 120 -9.45 27.37 -6.14
N LEU A 121 -9.29 27.07 -7.40
CA LEU A 121 -8.83 28.05 -8.41
C LEU A 121 -10.00 28.92 -8.86
N ASN A 122 -9.69 30.11 -9.40
CA ASN A 122 -10.69 31.12 -9.81
C ASN A 122 -11.76 30.64 -10.82
N ASN A 123 -11.65 29.42 -11.34
CA ASN A 123 -12.60 28.83 -12.31
C ASN A 123 -13.39 27.65 -11.70
N GLU A 124 -13.65 27.65 -10.41
CA GLU A 124 -14.38 26.58 -9.70
C GLU A 124 -13.74 25.19 -9.82
N SER A 125 -12.52 25.11 -10.32
CA SER A 125 -11.75 23.85 -10.41
C SER A 125 -10.86 23.68 -9.19
N PHE A 126 -10.78 22.46 -8.71
CA PHE A 126 -9.84 22.13 -7.62
C PHE A 126 -8.42 22.00 -8.19
N LYS A 127 -7.44 22.55 -7.49
CA LYS A 127 -6.02 22.46 -7.89
C LYS A 127 -5.56 21.02 -8.08
N VAL A 128 -5.99 20.12 -7.20
CA VAL A 128 -5.73 18.68 -7.30
C VAL A 128 -6.36 18.07 -8.54
N GLY A 129 -7.59 18.46 -8.89
CA GLY A 129 -8.28 17.99 -10.09
C GLY A 129 -7.54 18.35 -11.36
N LYS A 130 -6.99 19.56 -11.43
CA LYS A 130 -6.22 20.03 -12.59
C LYS A 130 -4.92 19.23 -12.78
N VAL A 131 -4.20 18.96 -11.70
CA VAL A 131 -3.01 18.10 -11.74
C VAL A 131 -3.37 16.69 -12.24
N TYR A 132 -4.50 16.14 -11.77
CA TYR A 132 -4.98 14.83 -12.23
C TYR A 132 -5.34 14.84 -13.72
N GLU A 133 -6.04 15.85 -14.21
CA GLU A 133 -6.37 16.02 -15.63
C GLU A 133 -5.11 16.10 -16.49
N ASP A 134 -4.09 16.86 -16.06
CA ASP A 134 -2.82 16.98 -16.75
C ASP A 134 -2.09 15.62 -16.86
N ILE A 135 -2.12 14.82 -15.80
CA ILE A 135 -1.53 13.47 -15.81
C ILE A 135 -2.28 12.56 -16.79
N VAL A 136 -3.61 12.53 -16.72
CA VAL A 136 -4.44 11.70 -17.61
C VAL A 136 -4.23 12.09 -19.08
N ASN A 137 -4.16 13.40 -19.35
CA ASN A 137 -3.93 13.90 -20.69
C ASN A 137 -2.53 13.57 -21.21
N LYS A 138 -1.51 13.64 -20.34
CA LYS A 138 -0.13 13.25 -20.67
C LYS A 138 -0.05 11.75 -21.00
N GLN A 139 -0.60 10.89 -20.15
CA GLN A 139 -0.64 9.45 -20.40
C GLN A 139 -1.41 9.08 -21.67
N ARG A 140 -2.48 9.81 -21.96
CA ARG A 140 -3.24 9.61 -23.21
C ARG A 140 -2.42 9.99 -24.45
N LYS A 141 -1.66 11.09 -24.40
CA LYS A 141 -0.76 11.48 -25.48
C LYS A 141 0.37 10.49 -25.69
N GLU A 142 1.03 10.05 -24.63
CA GLU A 142 2.11 9.05 -24.69
C GLU A 142 1.63 7.70 -25.27
N LYS A 143 0.40 7.28 -24.95
CA LYS A 143 -0.23 6.10 -25.56
C LYS A 143 -0.54 6.26 -27.05
N LEU A 144 -0.84 7.46 -27.49
CA LEU A 144 -1.11 7.74 -28.91
C LEU A 144 0.17 7.83 -29.74
N GLU A 145 1.25 8.36 -29.16
CA GLU A 145 2.54 8.53 -29.83
C GLU A 145 3.38 7.25 -29.86
N ASN A 146 3.23 6.34 -28.88
CA ASN A 146 3.98 5.09 -28.78
C ASN A 146 3.10 3.90 -28.38
N PRO A 147 2.30 3.34 -29.31
CA PRO A 147 1.39 2.23 -28.97
C PRO A 147 2.11 0.91 -28.63
N THR A 148 3.41 0.80 -28.94
CA THR A 148 4.20 -0.44 -28.73
C THR A 148 4.99 -0.49 -27.43
N LEU A 149 5.21 0.63 -26.73
CA LEU A 149 6.03 0.67 -25.51
C LEU A 149 5.33 0.10 -24.27
N ASN A 150 4.01 -0.08 -24.30
CA ASN A 150 3.24 -0.49 -23.12
C ASN A 150 3.13 -2.02 -22.90
N VAL A 151 3.64 -2.84 -23.81
CA VAL A 151 3.51 -4.31 -23.70
C VAL A 151 4.73 -4.92 -23.00
N GLU A 152 5.91 -4.30 -23.11
CA GLU A 152 7.15 -4.87 -22.55
C GLU A 152 7.43 -4.44 -21.10
N GLU A 153 7.05 -3.22 -20.69
CA GLU A 153 7.23 -2.78 -19.30
C GLU A 153 6.24 -3.42 -18.33
N GLN A 154 5.02 -3.77 -18.77
CA GLN A 154 4.06 -4.49 -17.93
C GLN A 154 4.45 -5.96 -17.70
N ASN A 155 5.29 -6.54 -18.55
CA ASN A 155 5.72 -7.94 -18.42
C ASN A 155 6.88 -8.13 -17.43
N ASN A 156 7.54 -7.06 -16.99
CA ASN A 156 8.64 -7.12 -16.02
C ASN A 156 8.21 -6.96 -14.56
N LEU A 157 6.95 -6.67 -14.28
CA LEU A 157 6.42 -6.76 -12.92
C LEU A 157 6.09 -8.22 -12.61
N PRO A 158 6.64 -8.79 -11.52
CA PRO A 158 6.43 -10.20 -11.15
C PRO A 158 4.96 -10.51 -10.78
N LEU A 159 4.09 -9.51 -10.78
CA LEU A 159 2.66 -9.62 -10.46
C LEU A 159 1.84 -8.82 -11.48
N ASP A 160 1.02 -9.53 -12.27
CA ASP A 160 0.02 -8.91 -13.14
C ASP A 160 -1.16 -8.39 -12.29
N PHE A 161 -1.11 -7.11 -11.96
CA PHE A 161 -2.14 -6.44 -11.16
C PHE A 161 -3.47 -6.23 -11.91
N SER A 162 -3.51 -6.38 -13.22
CA SER A 162 -4.75 -6.22 -14.01
C SER A 162 -5.83 -7.24 -13.64
N LYS A 163 -5.43 -8.38 -13.08
CA LYS A 163 -6.32 -9.47 -12.64
C LYS A 163 -6.55 -9.50 -11.13
N VAL A 164 -5.97 -8.54 -10.40
CA VAL A 164 -6.12 -8.47 -8.93
C VAL A 164 -7.41 -7.75 -8.58
N LYS A 165 -8.30 -8.44 -7.88
CA LYS A 165 -9.51 -7.81 -7.31
C LYS A 165 -9.15 -7.15 -5.99
N ILE A 166 -9.38 -5.84 -5.89
CA ILE A 166 -9.16 -5.06 -4.68
C ILE A 166 -10.50 -4.89 -3.97
N PHE A 167 -10.57 -5.36 -2.74
CA PHE A 167 -11.73 -5.14 -1.87
C PHE A 167 -11.36 -4.07 -0.85
N ALA A 168 -11.99 -2.90 -0.96
CA ALA A 168 -11.79 -1.81 -0.03
C ALA A 168 -12.53 -2.07 1.30
N PRO A 169 -11.91 -1.85 2.44
CA PRO A 169 -12.52 -1.97 3.75
C PRO A 169 -13.28 -0.71 4.14
N SER A 170 -13.87 -0.78 5.32
CA SER A 170 -14.23 0.43 6.07
C SER A 170 -12.96 1.23 6.42
N VAL A 171 -12.95 2.51 6.10
CA VAL A 171 -11.90 3.44 6.50
C VAL A 171 -12.26 4.02 7.86
N ASN A 172 -11.40 3.86 8.85
CA ASN A 172 -11.57 4.45 10.17
C ASN A 172 -10.77 5.75 10.26
N LEU A 173 -11.47 6.87 10.29
CA LEU A 173 -10.88 8.19 10.56
C LEU A 173 -10.93 8.46 12.05
N LYS A 174 -9.79 8.78 12.67
CA LYS A 174 -9.68 9.14 14.08
C LYS A 174 -9.36 10.64 14.19
N ASN A 175 -9.97 11.29 15.20
CA ASN A 175 -9.65 12.69 15.54
C ASN A 175 -9.73 13.65 14.32
N TYR A 176 -10.77 13.53 13.53
CA TYR A 176 -11.04 14.52 12.48
C TYR A 176 -11.67 15.78 13.12
N SER A 177 -11.19 16.93 12.75
CA SER A 177 -11.70 18.26 13.13
C SER A 177 -12.22 18.99 11.91
#